data_ef0bed52d5e9de410dd3b51e0c071e16
#
_entry.id   ef0bed52d5e9de410dd3b51e0c071e16
#
_cell.length_a   1.000
_cell.length_b   1.000
_cell.length_c   1.000
_cell.angle_alpha   90.00
_cell.angle_beta   90.00
_cell.angle_gamma   90.00
#
_symmetry.space_group_name_H-M   'P 1'
#
loop_
_entity.id
_entity.type
_entity.pdbx_description
1 polymer ?
#
loop_
_entity_poly.entity_id
_entity_poly.type
_entity_poly.pdbx_seq_one_letter_code
_entity_poly.pdbx_strand_id
1 'polypeptide(L)'
;MEKKKTNAPKKTASKPGYVDGFLLTVPVKRLADYKKMAQLGCKVWMEHGALDFCECTGDDLKIKMGIPFPALKEAGRNDVVIFSWITYKSRAHRDAVNAKVMKDPRMSMLGGVDSMPFDCNKMSFGGFKVIVKS
;
A
#
# COMPACT_ATOMS: atom_id res chain seq x y z
N MET A 1 -6.85 -19.05 -30.25
CA MET A 1 -6.64 -18.25 -29.89
C MET A 1 -6.36 -17.56 -29.61
N GLU A 2 -6.23 -17.57 -29.44
CA GLU A 2 -5.88 -16.71 -29.02
C GLU A 2 -5.73 -15.99 -28.49
N LYS A 3 -5.91 -15.99 -28.34
CA LYS A 3 -5.65 -15.05 -27.91
C LYS A 3 -5.21 -14.76 -27.14
N LYS A 4 -5.25 -15.15 -26.89
CA LYS A 4 -4.84 -14.69 -26.27
C LYS A 4 -3.90 -14.51 -26.00
N LYS A 5 -3.94 -15.05 -25.72
CA LYS A 5 -2.79 -14.89 -25.56
C LYS A 5 -1.92 -13.87 -25.54
N THR A 6 -1.79 -13.65 -25.79
CA THR A 6 -0.95 -12.56 -26.07
C THR A 6 -0.82 -11.48 -25.04
N ASN A 7 -1.43 -11.62 -23.97
CA ASN A 7 -1.29 -10.70 -22.85
C ASN A 7 0.02 -10.88 -22.12
N ALA A 8 0.68 -12.01 -22.36
CA ALA A 8 1.92 -12.31 -21.67
C ALA A 8 3.02 -11.27 -21.88
N PRO A 9 3.23 -10.75 -23.11
CA PRO A 9 4.26 -9.73 -23.30
C PRO A 9 4.03 -8.48 -22.48
N LYS A 10 2.77 -8.05 -22.36
CA LYS A 10 2.45 -6.89 -21.55
C LYS A 10 2.80 -7.10 -20.10
N LYS A 11 2.49 -8.29 -19.57
CA LYS A 11 2.79 -8.60 -18.18
C LYS A 11 4.28 -8.61 -17.93
N THR A 12 5.04 -9.14 -18.91
CA THR A 12 6.48 -9.15 -18.80
C THR A 12 7.04 -7.74 -18.78
N ALA A 13 6.50 -6.85 -19.62
CA ALA A 13 6.95 -5.48 -19.66
C ALA A 13 6.60 -4.70 -18.40
N SER A 14 5.63 -5.19 -17.64
CA SER A 14 5.14 -4.51 -16.43
C SER A 14 5.64 -5.16 -15.13
N LYS A 15 6.77 -5.86 -15.20
CA LYS A 15 7.31 -6.49 -13.99
C LYS A 15 7.68 -5.45 -12.94
N PRO A 16 7.28 -5.67 -11.69
CA PRO A 16 7.66 -4.76 -10.63
C PRO A 16 9.15 -4.84 -10.32
N GLY A 17 9.75 -3.71 -10.08
CA GLY A 17 11.15 -3.62 -9.67
C GLY A 17 11.33 -2.81 -8.40
N TYR A 18 10.25 -2.18 -7.93
CA TYR A 18 10.30 -1.32 -6.76
C TYR A 18 8.99 -1.40 -5.99
N VAL A 19 9.07 -1.35 -4.66
CA VAL A 19 7.90 -1.49 -3.79
C VAL A 19 7.93 -0.42 -2.71
N ASP A 20 6.85 0.32 -2.55
CA ASP A 20 6.63 1.09 -1.32
C ASP A 20 5.86 0.20 -0.36
N GLY A 21 6.42 -0.02 0.83
CA GLY A 21 5.79 -0.83 1.86
C GLY A 21 5.34 0.01 3.02
N PHE A 22 4.22 -0.37 3.64
CA PHE A 22 3.62 0.38 4.74
C PHE A 22 3.22 -0.58 5.85
N LEU A 23 3.44 -0.15 7.09
CA LEU A 23 3.00 -0.88 8.28
C LEU A 23 2.42 0.13 9.25
N LEU A 24 1.17 -0.06 9.66
CA LEU A 24 0.48 0.86 10.53
C LEU A 24 -0.61 0.13 11.30
N THR A 25 -1.20 0.84 12.27
CA THR A 25 -2.35 0.33 13.01
C THR A 25 -3.54 1.26 12.80
N VAL A 26 -4.74 0.68 12.80
CA VAL A 26 -6.00 1.41 12.67
C VAL A 26 -6.91 0.95 13.79
N PRO A 27 -7.53 1.86 14.56
CA PRO A 27 -8.55 1.43 15.53
C PRO A 27 -9.63 0.64 14.83
N VAL A 28 -10.02 -0.50 15.42
CA VAL A 28 -10.97 -1.39 14.76
C VAL A 28 -12.28 -0.68 14.40
N LYS A 29 -12.73 0.26 15.23
CA LYS A 29 -13.94 1.02 14.96
C LYS A 29 -13.80 2.02 13.81
N ARG A 30 -12.58 2.31 13.37
CA ARG A 30 -12.31 3.19 12.24
C ARG A 30 -11.90 2.43 10.98
N LEU A 31 -11.96 1.10 11.02
CA LEU A 31 -11.50 0.28 9.89
C LEU A 31 -12.32 0.53 8.62
N ALA A 32 -13.63 0.72 8.76
CA ALA A 32 -14.47 1.02 7.60
C ALA A 32 -14.08 2.34 6.93
N ASP A 33 -13.76 3.36 7.73
CA ASP A 33 -13.28 4.65 7.21
C ASP A 33 -11.94 4.49 6.50
N TYR A 34 -11.04 3.70 7.10
CA TYR A 34 -9.74 3.41 6.50
C TYR A 34 -9.91 2.73 5.15
N LYS A 35 -10.81 1.75 5.08
CA LYS A 35 -11.07 1.00 3.84
C LYS A 35 -11.55 1.93 2.73
N LYS A 36 -12.46 2.86 3.05
CA LYS A 36 -12.95 3.82 2.06
C LYS A 36 -11.81 4.70 1.54
N MET A 37 -10.98 5.19 2.45
CA MET A 37 -9.85 6.02 2.08
C MET A 37 -8.87 5.23 1.19
N ALA A 38 -8.60 3.99 1.56
CA ALA A 38 -7.69 3.14 0.81
C ALA A 38 -8.24 2.79 -0.58
N GLN A 39 -9.55 2.62 -0.70
CA GLN A 39 -10.19 2.39 -2.01
C GLN A 39 -10.00 3.59 -2.93
N LEU A 40 -10.14 4.79 -2.43
CA LEU A 40 -9.86 5.99 -3.22
C LEU A 40 -8.38 6.07 -3.59
N GLY A 41 -7.50 5.81 -2.63
CA GLY A 41 -6.06 5.79 -2.90
C GLY A 41 -5.71 4.78 -3.99
N CYS A 42 -6.25 3.56 -3.88
CA CYS A 42 -6.02 2.52 -4.88
C CYS A 42 -6.39 3.02 -6.29
N LYS A 43 -7.57 3.60 -6.43
CA LYS A 43 -8.02 4.12 -7.71
C LYS A 43 -7.07 5.18 -8.26
N VAL A 44 -6.68 6.13 -7.41
CA VAL A 44 -5.81 7.24 -7.84
C VAL A 44 -4.43 6.73 -8.25
N TRP A 45 -3.80 5.90 -7.41
CA TRP A 45 -2.47 5.38 -7.72
C TRP A 45 -2.45 4.54 -8.99
N MET A 46 -3.46 3.67 -9.15
CA MET A 46 -3.53 2.82 -10.33
C MET A 46 -3.75 3.64 -11.61
N GLU A 47 -4.59 4.67 -11.54
CA GLU A 47 -4.81 5.54 -12.70
C GLU A 47 -3.56 6.31 -13.09
N HIS A 48 -2.71 6.62 -12.13
CA HIS A 48 -1.47 7.35 -12.41
C HIS A 48 -0.29 6.44 -12.74
N GLY A 49 -0.51 5.13 -12.81
CA GLY A 49 0.48 4.23 -13.37
C GLY A 49 1.13 3.23 -12.43
N ALA A 50 0.72 3.16 -11.17
CA ALA A 50 1.21 2.11 -10.29
C ALA A 50 0.87 0.74 -10.87
N LEU A 51 1.73 -0.25 -10.63
CA LEU A 51 1.50 -1.59 -11.17
C LEU A 51 0.56 -2.41 -10.30
N ASP A 52 0.61 -2.20 -8.98
CA ASP A 52 -0.21 -2.97 -8.05
C ASP A 52 -0.40 -2.14 -6.78
N PHE A 53 -1.51 -2.38 -6.08
CA PHE A 53 -1.85 -1.68 -4.85
C PHE A 53 -2.62 -2.65 -3.97
N CYS A 54 -2.08 -2.96 -2.78
CA CYS A 54 -2.71 -3.91 -1.86
C CYS A 54 -2.75 -3.36 -0.44
N GLU A 55 -3.89 -3.57 0.20
CA GLU A 55 -4.08 -3.26 1.63
C GLU A 55 -4.52 -4.54 2.32
N CYS A 56 -3.79 -4.95 3.36
CA CYS A 56 -4.06 -6.21 4.04
C CYS A 56 -4.21 -5.98 5.54
N THR A 57 -5.19 -6.63 6.15
CA THR A 57 -5.36 -6.63 7.60
C THR A 57 -4.70 -7.85 8.21
N GLY A 58 -4.10 -7.67 9.38
CA GLY A 58 -3.48 -8.80 10.07
C GLY A 58 -4.50 -9.87 10.42
N ASP A 59 -4.10 -11.13 10.26
CA ASP A 59 -4.96 -12.29 10.49
C ASP A 59 -4.27 -13.29 11.42
N ASP A 60 -3.10 -13.76 11.05
CA ASP A 60 -2.35 -14.75 11.83
C ASP A 60 -1.03 -14.13 12.29
N LEU A 61 -1.08 -13.30 13.34
CA LEU A 61 0.05 -12.53 13.79
C LEU A 61 0.68 -13.04 15.09
N LYS A 62 0.12 -14.10 15.69
CA LYS A 62 0.68 -14.68 16.90
C LYS A 62 1.74 -15.71 16.52
N ILE A 63 2.97 -15.25 16.41
CA ILE A 63 4.09 -16.11 16.04
C ILE A 63 4.97 -16.38 17.25
N LYS A 64 5.72 -17.48 17.18
CA LYS A 64 6.59 -17.88 18.28
C LYS A 64 8.07 -17.56 18.04
N MET A 65 8.39 -17.10 16.85
CA MET A 65 9.78 -16.78 16.48
C MET A 65 9.82 -15.36 15.93
N GLY A 66 10.81 -14.60 16.35
CA GLY A 66 10.98 -13.24 15.91
C GLY A 66 10.10 -12.25 16.68
N ILE A 67 9.91 -11.09 16.09
CA ILE A 67 9.12 -10.02 16.69
C ILE A 67 7.79 -9.94 15.98
N PRO A 68 6.66 -10.24 16.65
CA PRO A 68 5.34 -10.16 15.99
C PRO A 68 5.01 -8.72 15.60
N PHE A 69 4.31 -8.57 14.48
CA PHE A 69 3.95 -7.24 13.98
C PHE A 69 3.22 -6.37 15.01
N PRO A 70 2.28 -6.89 15.82
CA PRO A 70 1.64 -6.04 16.82
C PRO A 70 2.63 -5.45 17.83
N ALA A 71 3.64 -6.20 18.25
CA ALA A 71 4.65 -5.69 19.15
C ALA A 71 5.50 -4.62 18.50
N LEU A 72 5.82 -4.80 17.22
CA LEU A 72 6.63 -3.85 16.47
C LEU A 72 5.92 -2.49 16.35
N LYS A 73 4.61 -2.49 16.24
CA LYS A 73 3.82 -1.27 16.10
C LYS A 73 3.14 -0.85 17.39
N GLU A 74 3.42 -1.52 18.49
CA GLU A 74 2.79 -1.22 19.78
C GLU A 74 1.26 -1.22 19.68
N ALA A 75 0.73 -2.19 18.93
CA ALA A 75 -0.71 -2.28 18.69
C ALA A 75 -1.44 -2.68 19.97
N GLY A 76 -2.51 -1.94 20.29
CA GLY A 76 -3.38 -2.27 21.39
C GLY A 76 -4.39 -3.33 21.02
N ARG A 77 -5.20 -3.72 22.03
CA ARG A 77 -6.20 -4.78 21.87
C ARG A 77 -7.21 -4.47 20.74
N ASN A 78 -7.56 -3.21 20.60
CA ASN A 78 -8.58 -2.78 19.65
C ASN A 78 -7.99 -2.19 18.37
N ASP A 79 -6.73 -2.48 18.11
CA ASP A 79 -6.06 -2.02 16.91
C ASP A 79 -5.92 -3.14 15.90
N VAL A 80 -6.10 -2.81 14.63
CA VAL A 80 -5.87 -3.72 13.51
C VAL A 80 -4.53 -3.34 12.90
N VAL A 81 -3.66 -4.33 12.70
CA VAL A 81 -2.40 -4.10 12.00
C VAL A 81 -2.68 -4.14 10.49
N ILE A 82 -2.21 -3.13 9.79
CA ILE A 82 -2.32 -3.04 8.34
C ILE A 82 -0.94 -3.21 7.73
N PHE A 83 -0.84 -4.07 6.75
CA PHE A 83 0.35 -4.24 5.93
C PHE A 83 -0.05 -4.00 4.49
N SER A 84 0.60 -3.03 3.83
CA SER A 84 0.19 -2.67 2.48
C SER A 84 1.41 -2.38 1.62
N TRP A 85 1.20 -2.42 0.31
CA TRP A 85 2.27 -2.12 -0.63
C TRP A 85 1.71 -1.57 -1.93
N ILE A 86 2.57 -0.81 -2.62
CA ILE A 86 2.32 -0.33 -3.97
C ILE A 86 3.57 -0.68 -4.76
N THR A 87 3.39 -1.27 -5.93
CA THR A 87 4.54 -1.69 -6.74
C THR A 87 4.66 -0.85 -8.00
N TYR A 88 5.91 -0.72 -8.44
CA TYR A 88 6.30 0.13 -9.57
C TYR A 88 7.38 -0.58 -10.38
N LYS A 89 7.62 -0.08 -11.60
CA LYS A 89 8.68 -0.62 -12.46
C LYS A 89 10.07 -0.35 -11.89
N SER A 90 10.26 0.83 -11.29
CA SER A 90 11.54 1.31 -10.80
C SER A 90 11.30 2.43 -9.79
N ARG A 91 12.35 2.86 -9.12
CA ARG A 91 12.27 4.02 -8.25
C ARG A 91 11.87 5.28 -9.01
N ALA A 92 12.43 5.49 -10.19
CA ALA A 92 12.08 6.65 -11.01
C ALA A 92 10.60 6.64 -11.38
N HIS A 93 10.08 5.46 -11.73
CA HIS A 93 8.66 5.29 -12.02
C HIS A 93 7.81 5.62 -10.78
N ARG A 94 8.22 5.11 -9.60
CA ARG A 94 7.55 5.42 -8.34
C ARG A 94 7.49 6.93 -8.10
N ASP A 95 8.61 7.62 -8.29
CA ASP A 95 8.68 9.05 -8.07
C ASP A 95 7.76 9.81 -9.03
N ALA A 96 7.70 9.38 -10.29
CA ALA A 96 6.82 10.00 -11.28
C ALA A 96 5.35 9.79 -10.95
N VAL A 97 4.98 8.57 -10.56
CA VAL A 97 3.59 8.26 -10.18
C VAL A 97 3.19 9.10 -8.96
N ASN A 98 4.04 9.11 -7.94
CA ASN A 98 3.73 9.88 -6.72
C ASN A 98 3.58 11.37 -7.00
N ALA A 99 4.38 11.92 -7.90
CA ALA A 99 4.26 13.33 -8.26
C ALA A 99 2.89 13.63 -8.87
N LYS A 100 2.39 12.73 -9.72
CA LYS A 100 1.04 12.88 -10.30
C LYS A 100 -0.04 12.72 -9.25
N VAL A 101 0.11 11.76 -8.35
CA VAL A 101 -0.86 11.52 -7.28
C VAL A 101 -0.97 12.75 -6.39
N MET A 102 0.16 13.34 -6.00
CA MET A 102 0.16 14.51 -5.13
C MET A 102 -0.53 15.71 -5.76
N LYS A 103 -0.60 15.78 -7.09
CA LYS A 103 -1.28 16.86 -7.81
C LYS A 103 -2.73 16.54 -8.13
N ASP A 104 -3.18 15.33 -7.87
CA ASP A 104 -4.55 14.92 -8.17
C ASP A 104 -5.51 15.56 -7.17
N PRO A 105 -6.54 16.27 -7.65
CA PRO A 105 -7.48 16.95 -6.73
C PRO A 105 -8.19 15.99 -5.78
N ARG A 106 -8.35 14.73 -6.16
CA ARG A 106 -9.02 13.76 -5.30
C ARG A 106 -8.26 13.51 -4.00
N MET A 107 -6.96 13.74 -3.99
CA MET A 107 -6.17 13.56 -2.77
C MET A 107 -6.53 14.59 -1.70
N SER A 108 -6.94 15.79 -2.10
CA SER A 108 -7.37 16.80 -1.14
C SER A 108 -8.70 16.44 -0.49
N MET A 109 -9.47 15.54 -1.10
CA MET A 109 -10.74 15.05 -0.52
C MET A 109 -10.51 14.19 0.71
N LEU A 110 -9.30 13.69 0.91
CA LEU A 110 -8.97 12.89 2.08
C LEU A 110 -8.82 13.74 3.35
N GLY A 111 -8.72 15.06 3.20
CA GLY A 111 -8.53 15.98 4.31
C GLY A 111 -7.08 16.03 4.75
N GLY A 112 -6.83 16.65 5.88
CA GLY A 112 -5.49 16.78 6.42
C GLY A 112 -5.11 15.60 7.29
N VAL A 113 -3.91 15.69 7.88
CA VAL A 113 -3.37 14.65 8.77
C VAL A 113 -4.34 14.33 9.92
N ASP A 114 -5.02 15.35 10.45
CA ASP A 114 -5.94 15.18 11.57
C ASP A 114 -7.22 14.45 11.19
N SER A 115 -7.53 14.36 9.89
CA SER A 115 -8.74 13.68 9.40
C SER A 115 -8.52 12.20 9.15
N MET A 116 -7.28 11.74 9.19
CA MET A 116 -6.97 10.35 8.88
C MET A 116 -7.50 9.41 9.96
N PRO A 117 -7.97 8.21 9.57
CA PRO A 117 -8.48 7.23 10.53
C PRO A 117 -7.36 6.47 11.25
N PHE A 118 -6.15 7.02 11.27
CA PHE A 118 -4.99 6.45 11.95
C PHE A 118 -4.00 7.57 12.27
N ASP A 119 -3.05 7.26 13.15
CA ASP A 119 -2.01 8.22 13.52
C ASP A 119 -0.88 8.17 12.47
N CYS A 120 -0.81 9.19 11.62
CA CYS A 120 0.19 9.26 10.56
C CYS A 120 1.62 9.26 11.09
N ASN A 121 1.84 9.75 12.31
CA ASN A 121 3.18 9.79 12.89
C ASN A 121 3.67 8.42 13.31
N LYS A 122 2.78 7.45 13.44
CA LYS A 122 3.14 6.08 13.81
C LYS A 122 3.18 5.13 12.62
N MET A 123 2.92 5.61 11.42
CA MET A 123 3.01 4.79 10.23
C MET A 123 4.47 4.62 9.83
N SER A 124 4.89 3.37 9.64
CA SER A 124 6.20 3.06 9.07
C SER A 124 6.05 2.83 7.59
N PHE A 125 6.86 3.47 6.77
CA PHE A 125 6.83 3.24 5.33
C PHE A 125 8.16 3.59 4.69
N GLY A 126 8.37 3.04 3.50
CA GLY A 126 9.59 3.32 2.76
C GLY A 126 9.61 2.56 1.45
N GLY A 127 10.59 2.88 0.62
CA GLY A 127 10.77 2.26 -0.68
C GLY A 127 11.82 1.16 -0.62
N PHE A 128 11.52 0.05 -1.32
CA PHE A 128 12.36 -1.14 -1.33
C PHE A 128 12.62 -1.57 -2.76
N LYS A 129 13.88 -1.87 -3.05
CA LYS A 129 14.29 -2.36 -4.35
C LYS A 129 14.08 -3.87 -4.40
N VAL A 130 13.41 -4.35 -5.45
CA VAL A 130 13.21 -5.79 -5.62
C VAL A 130 14.56 -6.43 -5.99
N ILE A 131 14.95 -7.44 -5.24
CA ILE A 131 16.21 -8.17 -5.51
C ILE A 131 16.00 -9.62 -5.93
N VAL A 132 14.83 -10.18 -5.63
CA VAL A 132 14.46 -11.53 -6.08
C VAL A 132 12.99 -11.49 -6.48
N LYS A 133 12.70 -12.03 -7.65
CA LYS A 133 11.35 -12.06 -8.17
C LYS A 133 11.13 -13.32 -8.99
N SER A 134 9.96 -13.94 -8.84
CA SER A 134 9.57 -15.10 -9.65
C SER A 134 9.25 -14.72 -11.08
#